data_899e35da12a82e2103302c33b262ecfc
#
_entry.id   899e35da12a82e2103302c33b262ecfc
#
_cell.length_a   1.000
_cell.length_b   1.000
_cell.length_c   1.000
_cell.angle_alpha   90.00
_cell.angle_beta   90.00
_cell.angle_gamma   90.00
#
_symmetry.space_group_name_H-M   'P 1'
#
loop_
_entity.id
_entity.type
_entity.pdbx_description
1 polymer ?
#
loop_
_entity_poly.entity_id
_entity_poly.type
_entity_poly.pdbx_seq_one_letter_code
_entity_poly.pdbx_strand_id
1 'polypeptide(L)' 'MKRFRCGDVVPGCTVEFNNATEDELLTAVAVHAHNAHGLSDLPPELISRVRAAIVTV' A
#
# COMPACT_ATOMS: atom_id res chain seq x y z
N MET A 1 -8.75 -5.08 11.70
CA MET A 1 -7.68 -5.24 10.70
C MET A 1 -7.81 -4.21 9.59
N LYS A 2 -6.69 -3.75 9.08
CA LYS A 2 -6.65 -2.89 7.90
C LYS A 2 -6.21 -3.71 6.71
N ARG A 3 -6.87 -3.52 5.56
CA ARG A 3 -6.57 -4.22 4.32
C ARG A 3 -6.30 -3.23 3.19
N PHE A 4 -5.29 -3.52 2.40
CA PHE A 4 -4.99 -2.75 1.19
C PHE A 4 -4.62 -3.70 0.05
N ARG A 5 -5.14 -3.43 -1.13
CA ARG A 5 -4.78 -4.16 -2.35
C ARG A 5 -3.95 -3.23 -3.23
N CYS A 6 -2.72 -3.61 -3.50
CA CYS A 6 -1.82 -2.81 -4.33
C CYS A 6 -2.40 -2.57 -5.73
N GLY A 7 -3.17 -3.50 -6.25
CA GLY A 7 -3.84 -3.37 -7.54
C GLY A 7 -4.81 -2.20 -7.67
N ASP A 8 -5.28 -1.65 -6.54
CA ASP A 8 -6.13 -0.46 -6.56
C ASP A 8 -5.35 0.81 -6.89
N VAL A 9 -4.03 0.77 -6.75
CA VAL A 9 -3.14 1.90 -7.02
C VAL A 9 -2.22 1.61 -8.20
N VAL A 10 -1.68 0.39 -8.27
CA VAL A 10 -0.81 -0.06 -9.35
C VAL A 10 -1.54 -1.12 -10.15
N PRO A 11 -2.08 -0.79 -11.34
CA PRO A 11 -2.80 -1.75 -12.16
C PRO A 11 -1.95 -2.99 -12.47
N GLY A 12 -2.55 -4.16 -12.33
CA GLY A 12 -1.88 -5.44 -12.58
C GLY A 12 -1.14 -6.04 -11.40
N CYS A 13 -0.98 -5.31 -10.29
CA CYS A 13 -0.39 -5.87 -9.08
C CYS A 13 -1.45 -6.67 -8.32
N THR A 14 -1.12 -7.89 -7.91
CA THR A 14 -2.04 -8.79 -7.22
C THR A 14 -1.78 -8.91 -5.72
N VAL A 15 -0.81 -8.17 -5.21
CA VAL A 15 -0.42 -8.25 -3.80
C VAL A 15 -1.45 -7.59 -2.91
N GLU A 16 -1.79 -8.24 -1.80
CA GLU A 16 -2.72 -7.75 -0.79
C GLU A 16 -2.00 -7.68 0.56
N PHE A 17 -2.34 -6.66 1.34
CA PHE A 17 -1.75 -6.43 2.66
C PHE A 17 -2.84 -6.43 3.72
N ASN A 18 -2.55 -7.07 4.86
CA ASN A 18 -3.43 -7.09 6.02
C ASN A 18 -2.58 -6.84 7.25
N ASN A 19 -2.84 -5.74 7.95
CA ASN A 19 -2.10 -5.37 9.16
C ASN A 19 -3.06 -4.83 10.21
N ALA A 20 -2.64 -4.86 11.47
CA ALA A 20 -3.48 -4.42 12.57
C ALA A 20 -3.74 -2.91 12.55
N THR A 21 -2.75 -2.13 12.14
CA THR A 21 -2.84 -0.67 12.09
C THR A 21 -2.50 -0.12 10.71
N GLU A 22 -2.98 1.09 10.41
CA GLU A 22 -2.66 1.76 9.17
C GLU A 22 -1.16 2.04 9.04
N ASP A 23 -0.50 2.42 10.12
CA ASP A 23 0.95 2.70 10.10
C ASP A 23 1.76 1.47 9.72
N GLU A 24 1.43 0.31 10.28
CA GLU A 24 2.08 -0.96 9.91
C GLU A 24 1.81 -1.30 8.46
N LEU A 25 0.58 -1.09 8.00
CA LEU A 25 0.18 -1.35 6.63
C LEU A 25 0.97 -0.45 5.66
N LEU A 26 1.07 0.83 5.95
CA LEU A 26 1.81 1.78 5.12
C LEU A 26 3.31 1.42 5.05
N THR A 27 3.90 0.97 6.15
CA THR A 27 5.29 0.49 6.16
C THR A 27 5.45 -0.70 5.22
N ALA A 28 4.56 -1.67 5.30
CA ALA A 28 4.60 -2.85 4.42
C ALA A 28 4.43 -2.47 2.95
N VAL A 29 3.52 -1.54 2.67
CA VAL A 29 3.31 -1.05 1.30
C VAL A 29 4.54 -0.33 0.77
N ALA A 30 5.21 0.47 1.61
CA ALA A 30 6.43 1.17 1.20
C ALA A 30 7.55 0.19 0.83
N VAL A 31 7.75 -0.87 1.62
CA VAL A 31 8.72 -1.92 1.31
C VAL A 31 8.38 -2.62 0.00
N HIS A 32 7.11 -2.95 -0.20
CA HIS A 32 6.65 -3.58 -1.42
C HIS A 32 6.88 -2.68 -2.65
N ALA A 33 6.55 -1.40 -2.55
CA ALA A 33 6.74 -0.45 -3.64
C ALA A 33 8.22 -0.33 -4.02
N HIS A 34 9.11 -0.33 -3.03
CA HIS A 34 10.54 -0.28 -3.27
C HIS A 34 11.03 -1.57 -3.98
N ASN A 35 10.66 -2.72 -3.48
CA ASN A 35 11.17 -4.01 -3.96
C ASN A 35 10.53 -4.46 -5.28
N ALA A 36 9.24 -4.27 -5.43
CA ALA A 36 8.49 -4.78 -6.58
C ALA A 36 8.35 -3.78 -7.72
N HIS A 37 8.27 -2.50 -7.40
CA HIS A 37 8.00 -1.44 -8.38
C HIS A 37 9.16 -0.46 -8.54
N GLY A 38 10.27 -0.67 -7.83
CA GLY A 38 11.47 0.16 -7.96
C GLY A 38 11.33 1.59 -7.43
N LEU A 39 10.34 1.86 -6.61
CA LEU A 39 10.13 3.18 -6.03
C LEU A 39 11.01 3.37 -4.81
N SER A 40 11.95 4.30 -4.88
CA SER A 40 12.86 4.57 -3.76
C SER A 40 12.16 5.30 -2.61
N ASP A 41 11.04 5.98 -2.89
CA ASP A 41 10.27 6.72 -1.91
C ASP A 41 8.82 6.80 -2.41
N LEU A 42 7.87 6.98 -1.48
CA LEU A 42 6.46 7.15 -1.82
C LEU A 42 6.13 8.64 -1.92
N PRO A 43 5.73 9.13 -3.12
CA PRO A 43 5.27 10.52 -3.23
C PRO A 43 4.02 10.75 -2.37
N PRO A 44 3.81 11.97 -1.84
CA PRO A 44 2.61 12.28 -1.06
C PRO A 44 1.30 11.94 -1.76
N GLU A 45 1.23 12.11 -3.07
CA GLU A 45 0.05 11.76 -3.87
C GLU A 45 -0.25 10.27 -3.81
N LEU A 46 0.78 9.45 -3.88
CA LEU A 46 0.63 8.00 -3.83
C LEU A 46 0.21 7.55 -2.44
N ILE A 47 0.80 8.16 -1.40
CA ILE A 47 0.41 7.88 0.00
C ILE A 47 -1.07 8.21 0.21
N SER A 48 -1.56 9.33 -0.33
CA SER A 48 -2.97 9.69 -0.23
C SER A 48 -3.88 8.66 -0.92
N ARG A 49 -3.48 8.14 -2.06
CA ARG A 49 -4.23 7.09 -2.78
C ARG A 49 -4.26 5.80 -1.99
N VAL A 50 -3.13 5.41 -1.41
CA VAL A 50 -3.05 4.20 -0.59
C VAL A 50 -3.97 4.32 0.62
N ARG A 51 -3.92 5.45 1.32
CA ARG A 51 -4.80 5.67 2.47
C ARG A 51 -6.27 5.61 2.12
N ALA A 52 -6.64 6.19 0.98
CA ALA A 52 -8.03 6.18 0.51
C ALA A 52 -8.50 4.77 0.14
N ALA A 53 -7.59 3.90 -0.26
CA ALA A 53 -7.90 2.52 -0.65
C ALA A 53 -7.88 1.53 0.51
N ILE A 54 -7.35 1.93 1.68
CA ILE A 54 -7.33 1.07 2.86
C ILE A 54 -8.74 0.92 3.42
N VAL A 55 -9.14 -0.32 3.67
CA VAL A 55 -10.43 -0.62 4.26
C VAL A 55 -10.25 -1.30 5.62
N THR A 56 -11.23 -1.15 6.49
CA THR A 56 -11.27 -1.84 7.78
C THR A 56 -12.11 -3.10 7.63
N VAL A 57 -11.53 -4.22 7.99
CA VAL A 57 -12.19 -5.53 7.92
C VAL A 57 -12.19 -6.24 9.26
#